data_f623780c1d834a821eaea439522cb5a5
#
_entry.id   f623780c1d834a821eaea439522cb5a5
#
_cell.length_a   1.000
_cell.length_b   1.000
_cell.length_c   1.000
_cell.angle_alpha   90.00
_cell.angle_beta   90.00
_cell.angle_gamma   90.00
#
_symmetry.space_group_name_H-M   'P 1'
#
loop_
_entity.id
_entity.type
_entity.pdbx_description
1 polymer ?
#
loop_
_entity_poly.entity_id
_entity_poly.type
_entity_poly.pdbx_seq_one_letter_code
_entity_poly.pdbx_strand_id
1 'polypeptide(L)'
;MLSIIAILQTKIMRRRFQIGMGVNPSLIINKGIYIQHVDGGLYTKENWSNKGYSNDLCNGIALVDKVCFVIATEYIGTFRWGKDGRVDNVFAQNSSYMETVKKDYWGRENQNAYLEYDTSNENYAFNKANNYLFKNGQNGYVGGAGEFFLISLYANEINECLLMVGGTIMSNKMWTSTQSTQFTYSWYYDINIQGDHLDTSTRSNPRYVRPFTELIL
;
A
#
# COMPACT_ATOMS: atom_id res chain seq x y z
N MET A 1 1.66 -13.34 -28.67
CA MET A 1 2.35 -13.02 -27.43
C MET A 1 1.48 -12.22 -26.42
N LEU A 2 0.52 -11.42 -26.85
CA LEU A 2 -0.41 -10.64 -25.98
C LEU A 2 -1.42 -11.48 -25.17
N SER A 3 -1.76 -12.70 -25.64
CA SER A 3 -2.77 -13.54 -24.97
C SER A 3 -2.27 -14.25 -23.70
N ILE A 4 -0.98 -14.52 -23.61
CA ILE A 4 -0.38 -15.24 -22.46
C ILE A 4 -0.28 -14.30 -21.25
N ILE A 5 0.06 -13.02 -21.46
CA ILE A 5 0.14 -12.02 -20.41
C ILE A 5 -1.23 -11.72 -19.80
N ALA A 6 -2.26 -11.62 -20.66
CA ALA A 6 -3.65 -11.40 -20.19
C ALA A 6 -4.18 -12.60 -19.38
N ILE A 7 -3.82 -13.84 -19.76
CA ILE A 7 -4.21 -15.05 -19.04
C ILE A 7 -3.48 -15.18 -17.69
N LEU A 8 -2.20 -14.79 -17.63
CA LEU A 8 -1.46 -14.74 -16.36
C LEU A 8 -2.05 -13.67 -15.43
N GLN A 9 -2.34 -12.48 -15.94
CA GLN A 9 -2.97 -11.41 -15.16
C GLN A 9 -4.33 -11.82 -14.59
N THR A 10 -5.16 -12.52 -15.38
CA THR A 10 -6.47 -13.03 -14.92
C THR A 10 -6.32 -14.15 -13.88
N LYS A 11 -5.29 -15.01 -14.01
CA LYS A 11 -5.00 -16.06 -13.02
C LYS A 11 -4.44 -15.50 -11.70
N ILE A 12 -3.62 -14.45 -11.75
CA ILE A 12 -3.06 -13.80 -10.56
C ILE A 12 -4.16 -13.03 -9.82
N MET A 13 -5.05 -12.31 -10.52
CA MET A 13 -6.22 -11.67 -9.87
C MET A 13 -7.13 -12.70 -9.19
N ARG A 14 -7.36 -13.88 -9.78
CA ARG A 14 -8.17 -14.93 -9.14
C ARG A 14 -7.49 -15.57 -7.92
N ARG A 15 -6.14 -15.60 -7.85
CA ARG A 15 -5.43 -16.14 -6.68
C ARG A 15 -5.49 -15.23 -5.46
N ARG A 16 -5.61 -13.90 -5.61
CA ARG A 16 -5.80 -12.98 -4.46
C ARG A 16 -7.15 -13.15 -3.75
N PHE A 17 -8.15 -13.74 -4.41
CA PHE A 17 -9.44 -14.08 -3.80
C PHE A 17 -9.53 -15.53 -3.27
N GLN A 18 -8.49 -16.35 -3.44
CA GLN A 18 -8.53 -17.79 -3.12
C GLN A 18 -7.58 -18.23 -2.00
N ILE A 19 -7.00 -17.34 -1.23
CA ILE A 19 -6.15 -17.73 -0.10
C ILE A 19 -6.98 -17.64 1.17
N GLY A 20 -7.47 -18.77 1.62
CA GLY A 20 -8.19 -18.92 2.89
C GLY A 20 -9.49 -19.70 2.76
N MET A 21 -9.44 -20.94 2.32
CA MET A 21 -10.59 -21.84 2.46
C MET A 21 -10.79 -22.22 3.92
N GLY A 22 -11.61 -21.48 4.56
CA GLY A 22 -12.08 -21.55 5.93
C GLY A 22 -13.11 -20.45 6.18
N VAL A 23 -13.39 -19.60 5.19
CA VAL A 23 -14.32 -18.49 5.31
C VAL A 23 -15.76 -19.00 5.28
N ASN A 24 -16.47 -18.77 6.36
CA ASN A 24 -17.93 -18.90 6.43
C ASN A 24 -18.54 -18.14 5.22
N PRO A 25 -19.33 -18.78 4.31
CA PRO A 25 -19.78 -18.16 3.04
C PRO A 25 -20.71 -16.95 3.20
N SER A 26 -20.95 -16.47 4.43
CA SER A 26 -21.88 -15.40 4.71
C SER A 26 -21.23 -14.03 5.03
N LEU A 27 -19.90 -13.88 4.98
CA LEU A 27 -19.28 -12.58 5.22
C LEU A 27 -19.05 -11.83 3.91
N ILE A 28 -20.09 -11.16 3.40
CA ILE A 28 -19.94 -10.16 2.34
C ILE A 28 -19.39 -8.89 3.01
N ILE A 29 -18.09 -8.63 2.83
CA ILE A 29 -17.51 -7.37 3.25
C ILE A 29 -17.77 -6.34 2.16
N ASN A 30 -18.50 -5.29 2.50
CA ASN A 30 -18.80 -4.20 1.61
C ASN A 30 -17.53 -3.39 1.29
N LYS A 31 -17.51 -2.77 0.11
CA LYS A 31 -16.50 -1.78 -0.24
C LYS A 31 -16.52 -0.61 0.75
N GLY A 32 -15.36 -0.19 1.24
CA GLY A 32 -15.25 0.91 2.19
C GLY A 32 -13.95 0.90 2.99
N ILE A 33 -13.92 1.76 4.02
CA ILE A 33 -12.81 1.91 4.95
C ILE A 33 -13.19 1.31 6.30
N TYR A 34 -12.25 0.56 6.89
CA TYR A 34 -12.43 -0.13 8.15
C TYR A 34 -11.20 0.04 9.04
N ILE A 35 -11.40 -0.03 10.34
CA ILE A 35 -10.35 -0.22 11.32
C ILE A 35 -10.15 -1.73 11.47
N GLN A 36 -8.94 -2.22 11.19
CA GLN A 36 -8.62 -3.63 11.37
C GLN A 36 -8.13 -3.87 12.80
N HIS A 37 -8.77 -4.80 13.49
CA HIS A 37 -8.33 -5.29 14.79
C HIS A 37 -7.18 -6.31 14.62
N VAL A 38 -6.36 -6.49 15.65
CA VAL A 38 -5.18 -7.41 15.63
C VAL A 38 -5.53 -8.87 15.35
N ASP A 39 -6.77 -9.28 15.61
CA ASP A 39 -7.29 -10.64 15.31
C ASP A 39 -7.79 -10.79 13.86
N GLY A 40 -7.71 -9.73 13.06
CA GLY A 40 -8.15 -9.70 11.66
C GLY A 40 -9.57 -9.13 11.47
N GLY A 41 -10.35 -8.92 12.52
CA GLY A 41 -11.71 -8.36 12.44
C GLY A 41 -11.73 -6.95 11.85
N LEU A 42 -12.73 -6.65 11.00
CA LEU A 42 -12.93 -5.35 10.36
C LEU A 42 -14.12 -4.62 10.99
N TYR A 43 -13.91 -3.38 11.38
CA TYR A 43 -14.90 -2.55 12.07
C TYR A 43 -15.04 -1.19 11.39
N THR A 44 -16.30 -0.74 11.18
CA THR A 44 -16.54 0.67 10.85
C THR A 44 -16.15 1.55 12.05
N LYS A 45 -16.01 2.86 11.84
CA LYS A 45 -15.73 3.82 12.93
C LYS A 45 -16.73 3.68 14.08
N GLU A 46 -18.02 3.61 13.75
CA GLU A 46 -19.10 3.50 14.73
C GLU A 46 -18.97 2.20 15.53
N ASN A 47 -18.74 1.08 14.84
CA ASN A 47 -18.62 -0.21 15.49
C ASN A 47 -17.36 -0.31 16.36
N TRP A 48 -16.25 0.29 15.94
CA TRP A 48 -15.03 0.37 16.77
C TRP A 48 -15.30 1.12 18.07
N SER A 49 -15.92 2.31 17.98
CA SER A 49 -16.31 3.11 19.15
C SER A 49 -17.30 2.37 20.06
N ASN A 50 -18.33 1.76 19.49
CA ASN A 50 -19.36 1.06 20.25
C ASN A 50 -18.82 -0.16 21.00
N LYS A 51 -17.78 -0.81 20.46
CA LYS A 51 -17.09 -1.92 21.12
C LYS A 51 -16.15 -1.46 22.24
N GLY A 52 -15.80 -0.17 22.29
CA GLY A 52 -14.86 0.37 23.27
C GLY A 52 -13.45 -0.21 23.14
N TYR A 53 -13.03 -0.59 21.92
CA TYR A 53 -11.70 -1.14 21.71
C TYR A 53 -10.61 -0.12 22.02
N SER A 54 -9.54 -0.59 22.67
CA SER A 54 -8.32 0.20 22.83
C SER A 54 -7.62 0.38 21.49
N ASN A 55 -7.02 1.55 21.27
CA ASN A 55 -6.22 1.84 20.08
C ASN A 55 -5.01 0.89 19.92
N ASP A 56 -4.55 0.29 21.02
CA ASP A 56 -3.49 -0.71 20.99
C ASP A 56 -3.91 -2.00 20.26
N LEU A 57 -5.22 -2.23 20.10
CA LEU A 57 -5.75 -3.36 19.35
C LEU A 57 -5.94 -3.06 17.85
N CYS A 58 -5.68 -1.83 17.42
CA CYS A 58 -5.70 -1.48 16.00
C CYS A 58 -4.46 -2.02 15.30
N ASN A 59 -4.64 -2.87 14.28
CA ASN A 59 -3.57 -3.33 13.39
C ASN A 59 -3.26 -2.30 12.29
N GLY A 60 -4.26 -1.57 11.83
CA GLY A 60 -4.14 -0.57 10.78
C GLY A 60 -5.50 -0.18 10.21
N ILE A 61 -5.50 0.63 9.17
CA ILE A 61 -6.71 1.04 8.45
C ILE A 61 -6.81 0.22 7.16
N ALA A 62 -7.86 -0.59 7.07
CA ALA A 62 -8.12 -1.44 5.92
C ALA A 62 -8.95 -0.68 4.87
N LEU A 63 -8.51 -0.75 3.62
CA LEU A 63 -9.27 -0.34 2.46
C LEU A 63 -9.75 -1.58 1.72
N VAL A 64 -11.06 -1.67 1.52
CA VAL A 64 -11.72 -2.75 0.76
C VAL A 64 -12.33 -2.13 -0.51
N ASP A 65 -11.75 -2.44 -1.66
CA ASP A 65 -12.22 -2.03 -2.98
C ASP A 65 -11.83 -3.12 -4.00
N LYS A 66 -11.52 -2.77 -5.24
CA LYS A 66 -11.00 -3.69 -6.28
C LYS A 66 -9.70 -4.40 -5.89
N VAL A 67 -8.94 -3.83 -4.97
CA VAL A 67 -7.87 -4.47 -4.21
C VAL A 67 -8.09 -4.18 -2.73
N CYS A 68 -7.57 -5.05 -1.88
CA CYS A 68 -7.75 -4.94 -0.43
C CYS A 68 -6.38 -4.94 0.24
N PHE A 69 -6.15 -3.95 1.10
CA PHE A 69 -4.91 -3.82 1.85
C PHE A 69 -5.13 -3.07 3.16
N VAL A 70 -4.16 -3.13 4.04
CA VAL A 70 -4.15 -2.42 5.34
C VAL A 70 -3.01 -1.43 5.35
N ILE A 71 -3.27 -0.22 5.83
CA ILE A 71 -2.33 0.89 5.94
C ILE A 71 -1.90 1.00 7.41
N ALA A 72 -0.59 1.11 7.67
CA ALA A 72 -0.09 1.38 9.02
C ALA A 72 -0.63 2.70 9.57
N THR A 73 -0.86 2.76 10.88
CA THR A 73 -1.38 3.97 11.54
C THR A 73 -0.37 5.13 11.55
N GLU A 74 0.92 4.83 11.38
CA GLU A 74 2.02 5.80 11.46
C GLU A 74 2.94 5.76 10.24
N TYR A 75 3.69 6.84 10.03
CA TYR A 75 4.88 6.85 9.19
C TYR A 75 6.05 6.21 9.94
N ILE A 76 6.92 5.50 9.22
CA ILE A 76 8.13 4.91 9.81
C ILE A 76 9.39 5.78 9.64
N GLY A 77 9.23 6.96 9.06
CA GLY A 77 10.29 7.91 8.80
C GLY A 77 10.41 8.33 7.35
N THR A 78 11.50 9.03 7.01
CA THR A 78 11.83 9.45 5.65
C THR A 78 13.07 8.71 5.16
N PHE A 79 12.97 8.13 3.98
CA PHE A 79 14.02 7.28 3.39
C PHE A 79 14.17 7.57 1.91
N ARG A 80 15.34 7.24 1.37
CA ARG A 80 15.55 7.18 -0.09
C ARG A 80 14.70 6.04 -0.64
N TRP A 81 14.23 6.18 -1.90
CA TRP A 81 13.42 5.13 -2.52
C TRP A 81 14.17 3.80 -2.60
N GLY A 82 15.40 3.86 -3.07
CA GLY A 82 16.27 2.73 -3.28
C GLY A 82 17.49 3.14 -4.08
N LYS A 83 18.22 2.16 -4.59
CA LYS A 83 19.37 2.35 -5.48
C LYS A 83 18.92 2.86 -6.86
N ASP A 84 19.75 3.69 -7.49
CA ASP A 84 19.57 4.08 -8.88
C ASP A 84 19.78 2.88 -9.81
N GLY A 85 19.08 2.91 -10.93
CA GLY A 85 19.13 1.84 -11.92
C GLY A 85 17.77 1.18 -12.14
N ARG A 86 17.65 0.40 -13.20
CA ARG A 86 16.45 -0.38 -13.47
C ARG A 86 16.36 -1.55 -12.50
N VAL A 87 15.20 -1.70 -11.89
CA VAL A 87 14.85 -2.90 -11.13
C VAL A 87 13.89 -3.72 -11.97
N ASP A 88 14.32 -4.90 -12.38
CA ASP A 88 13.49 -5.80 -13.18
C ASP A 88 12.31 -6.31 -12.36
N ASN A 89 11.19 -6.58 -13.03
CA ASN A 89 9.92 -7.01 -12.43
C ASN A 89 9.23 -5.99 -11.50
N VAL A 90 9.81 -4.81 -11.26
CA VAL A 90 9.09 -3.68 -10.64
C VAL A 90 8.35 -2.92 -11.73
N PHE A 91 7.07 -2.62 -11.48
CA PHE A 91 6.28 -1.85 -12.44
C PHE A 91 6.92 -0.49 -12.72
N ALA A 92 7.11 -0.19 -14.02
CA ALA A 92 7.77 1.04 -14.48
C ALA A 92 6.93 1.77 -15.52
N GLN A 93 6.69 3.08 -15.31
CA GLN A 93 5.98 3.91 -16.27
C GLN A 93 6.40 5.37 -16.17
N ASN A 94 6.31 6.12 -17.29
CA ASN A 94 6.57 7.55 -17.32
C ASN A 94 5.30 8.39 -17.08
N SER A 95 5.48 9.70 -16.86
CA SER A 95 4.39 10.63 -16.54
C SER A 95 3.35 10.81 -17.66
N SER A 96 3.69 10.50 -18.91
CA SER A 96 2.76 10.58 -20.04
C SER A 96 1.66 9.50 -19.99
N TYR A 97 1.79 8.49 -19.11
CA TYR A 97 0.87 7.37 -18.99
C TYR A 97 0.27 7.26 -17.59
N MET A 98 -0.17 8.38 -17.03
CA MET A 98 -0.75 8.46 -15.68
C MET A 98 -1.86 7.43 -15.43
N GLU A 99 -2.75 7.23 -16.40
CA GLU A 99 -3.83 6.24 -16.29
C GLU A 99 -3.32 4.79 -16.20
N THR A 100 -2.11 4.53 -16.66
CA THR A 100 -1.46 3.23 -16.49
C THR A 100 -0.79 3.14 -15.12
N VAL A 101 -0.18 4.23 -14.64
CA VAL A 101 0.42 4.32 -13.30
C VAL A 101 -0.61 4.07 -12.21
N LYS A 102 -1.80 4.65 -12.31
CA LYS A 102 -2.94 4.45 -11.39
C LYS A 102 -3.44 2.99 -11.33
N LYS A 103 -2.94 2.11 -12.18
CA LYS A 103 -3.30 0.68 -12.21
C LYS A 103 -2.21 -0.20 -11.61
N ASP A 104 -1.14 0.36 -11.08
CA ASP A 104 -0.12 -0.38 -10.36
C ASP A 104 -0.60 -0.69 -8.92
N TYR A 105 -1.33 -1.80 -8.79
CA TYR A 105 -1.81 -2.34 -7.51
C TYR A 105 -0.90 -3.45 -6.96
N TRP A 106 0.36 -3.47 -7.35
CA TRP A 106 1.30 -4.55 -7.08
C TRP A 106 2.42 -4.13 -6.13
N GLY A 107 2.05 -3.37 -5.09
CA GLY A 107 3.02 -2.88 -4.11
C GLY A 107 3.86 -3.98 -3.50
N ARG A 108 3.24 -5.09 -3.09
CA ARG A 108 3.94 -6.24 -2.51
C ARG A 108 4.89 -6.91 -3.52
N GLU A 109 4.42 -7.14 -4.74
CA GLU A 109 5.23 -7.75 -5.80
C GLU A 109 6.39 -6.87 -6.21
N ASN A 110 6.15 -5.55 -6.35
CA ASN A 110 7.21 -4.57 -6.60
C ASN A 110 8.27 -4.60 -5.49
N GLN A 111 7.84 -4.67 -4.22
CA GLN A 111 8.77 -4.78 -3.10
C GLN A 111 9.59 -6.07 -3.13
N ASN A 112 8.96 -7.21 -3.38
CA ASN A 112 9.66 -8.48 -3.46
C ASN A 112 10.72 -8.45 -4.57
N ALA A 113 10.36 -7.94 -5.76
CA ALA A 113 11.30 -7.77 -6.87
C ALA A 113 12.46 -6.82 -6.52
N TYR A 114 12.16 -5.73 -5.76
CA TYR A 114 13.21 -4.84 -5.29
C TYR A 114 14.15 -5.52 -4.30
N LEU A 115 13.63 -6.26 -3.35
CA LEU A 115 14.43 -6.96 -2.34
C LEU A 115 15.31 -8.07 -2.96
N GLU A 116 14.88 -8.70 -4.06
CA GLU A 116 15.72 -9.61 -4.85
C GLU A 116 16.88 -8.85 -5.55
N TYR A 117 16.63 -7.59 -5.95
CA TYR A 117 17.62 -6.75 -6.63
C TYR A 117 18.66 -6.18 -5.66
N ASP A 118 18.24 -5.64 -4.51
CA ASP A 118 19.13 -4.99 -3.55
C ASP A 118 18.63 -5.09 -2.10
N THR A 119 19.31 -5.91 -1.31
CA THR A 119 19.12 -5.99 0.16
C THR A 119 20.23 -5.30 0.93
N SER A 120 21.23 -4.74 0.26
CA SER A 120 22.49 -4.30 0.89
C SER A 120 22.34 -3.06 1.76
N ASN A 121 21.34 -2.23 1.52
CA ASN A 121 21.13 -0.99 2.28
C ASN A 121 19.79 -0.99 3.03
N GLU A 122 19.87 -1.28 4.31
CA GLU A 122 18.71 -1.27 5.21
C GLU A 122 18.02 0.10 5.35
N ASN A 123 18.63 1.19 4.88
CA ASN A 123 18.07 2.53 4.96
C ASN A 123 17.26 2.95 3.72
N TYR A 124 16.94 2.02 2.83
CA TYR A 124 16.01 2.27 1.74
C TYR A 124 14.55 1.99 2.14
N ALA A 125 13.62 2.66 1.45
CA ALA A 125 12.18 2.58 1.73
C ALA A 125 11.66 1.15 1.78
N PHE A 126 12.09 0.30 0.83
CA PHE A 126 11.65 -1.09 0.74
C PHE A 126 12.13 -1.94 1.93
N ASN A 127 13.39 -1.81 2.32
CA ASN A 127 13.94 -2.55 3.45
C ASN A 127 13.29 -2.09 4.77
N LYS A 128 13.07 -0.78 4.93
CA LYS A 128 12.37 -0.25 6.12
C LYS A 128 10.92 -0.71 6.20
N ALA A 129 10.19 -0.69 5.07
CA ALA A 129 8.82 -1.18 5.04
C ALA A 129 8.76 -2.70 5.31
N ASN A 130 9.68 -3.49 4.73
CA ASN A 130 9.74 -4.93 4.95
C ASN A 130 10.03 -5.31 6.41
N ASN A 131 10.83 -4.50 7.09
CA ASN A 131 11.19 -4.71 8.50
C ASN A 131 10.12 -4.16 9.48
N TYR A 132 9.14 -3.42 8.97
CA TYR A 132 8.01 -3.01 9.79
C TYR A 132 7.07 -4.19 10.03
N LEU A 133 6.84 -4.50 11.29
CA LEU A 133 5.95 -5.57 11.69
C LEU A 133 4.61 -4.99 12.16
N PHE A 134 3.54 -5.33 11.47
CA PHE A 134 2.19 -5.03 11.92
C PHE A 134 1.87 -5.84 13.18
N LYS A 135 0.91 -5.39 13.98
CA LYS A 135 0.56 -6.04 15.25
C LYS A 135 0.03 -7.48 15.09
N ASN A 136 -0.49 -7.81 13.93
CA ASN A 136 -0.88 -9.19 13.57
C ASN A 136 0.28 -10.07 13.08
N GLY A 137 1.53 -9.58 13.12
CA GLY A 137 2.73 -10.31 12.74
C GLY A 137 3.09 -10.27 11.25
N GLN A 138 2.33 -9.53 10.42
CA GLN A 138 2.66 -9.38 9.00
C GLN A 138 3.73 -8.33 8.76
N ASN A 139 4.67 -8.60 7.84
CA ASN A 139 5.62 -7.61 7.37
C ASN A 139 4.94 -6.56 6.47
N GLY A 140 5.46 -5.33 6.53
CA GLY A 140 5.00 -4.27 5.67
C GLY A 140 5.57 -4.31 4.24
N TYR A 141 4.99 -3.50 3.36
CA TYR A 141 5.52 -3.20 2.02
C TYR A 141 5.24 -1.74 1.65
N VAL A 142 5.96 -1.23 0.64
CA VAL A 142 5.70 0.08 0.04
C VAL A 142 4.57 -0.06 -0.98
N GLY A 143 3.46 0.63 -0.78
CA GLY A 143 2.30 0.55 -1.69
C GLY A 143 2.62 0.97 -3.12
N GLY A 144 1.96 0.36 -4.11
CA GLY A 144 2.00 0.76 -5.50
C GLY A 144 1.26 2.07 -5.76
N ALA A 145 1.57 2.75 -6.86
CA ALA A 145 0.93 4.03 -7.20
C ALA A 145 -0.60 3.90 -7.33
N GLY A 146 -1.11 2.78 -7.84
CA GLY A 146 -2.55 2.52 -7.93
C GLY A 146 -3.20 2.29 -6.56
N GLU A 147 -2.48 1.70 -5.60
CA GLU A 147 -2.96 1.58 -4.22
C GLU A 147 -3.05 2.97 -3.57
N PHE A 148 -2.05 3.84 -3.77
CA PHE A 148 -2.12 5.24 -3.33
C PHE A 148 -3.21 6.06 -4.04
N PHE A 149 -3.43 5.80 -5.33
CA PHE A 149 -4.56 6.43 -6.03
C PHE A 149 -5.91 6.03 -5.43
N LEU A 150 -6.09 4.76 -5.01
CA LEU A 150 -7.30 4.37 -4.27
C LEU A 150 -7.40 5.10 -2.93
N ILE A 151 -6.30 5.25 -2.21
CA ILE A 151 -6.27 6.03 -0.96
C ILE A 151 -6.79 7.45 -1.19
N SER A 152 -6.41 8.10 -2.30
CA SER A 152 -6.87 9.48 -2.60
C SER A 152 -8.38 9.60 -2.71
N LEU A 153 -9.06 8.55 -3.17
CA LEU A 153 -10.52 8.51 -3.28
C LEU A 153 -11.24 8.42 -1.91
N TYR A 154 -10.54 7.93 -0.89
CA TYR A 154 -11.05 7.71 0.47
C TYR A 154 -10.28 8.49 1.53
N ALA A 155 -9.50 9.50 1.14
CA ALA A 155 -8.54 10.18 2.00
C ALA A 155 -9.16 10.74 3.29
N ASN A 156 -10.35 11.32 3.20
CA ASN A 156 -11.05 11.88 4.36
C ASN A 156 -11.44 10.77 5.36
N GLU A 157 -12.05 9.69 4.87
CA GLU A 157 -12.50 8.58 5.71
C GLU A 157 -11.29 7.87 6.35
N ILE A 158 -10.21 7.68 5.61
CA ILE A 158 -8.96 7.12 6.12
C ILE A 158 -8.39 8.00 7.22
N ASN A 159 -8.32 9.31 7.02
CA ASN A 159 -7.79 10.25 8.00
C ASN A 159 -8.66 10.32 9.27
N GLU A 160 -9.98 10.24 9.14
CA GLU A 160 -10.88 10.13 10.29
C GLU A 160 -10.64 8.85 11.09
N CYS A 161 -10.46 7.70 10.42
CA CYS A 161 -10.12 6.45 11.08
C CYS A 161 -8.75 6.52 11.76
N LEU A 162 -7.74 7.09 11.10
CA LEU A 162 -6.41 7.30 11.68
C LEU A 162 -6.47 8.13 12.96
N LEU A 163 -7.16 9.28 12.91
CA LEU A 163 -7.33 10.13 14.09
C LEU A 163 -8.04 9.41 15.24
N MET A 164 -9.07 8.62 14.93
CA MET A 164 -9.83 7.87 15.94
C MET A 164 -8.96 6.87 16.70
N VAL A 165 -8.01 6.24 16.02
CA VAL A 165 -7.11 5.26 16.65
C VAL A 165 -5.79 5.86 17.15
N GLY A 166 -5.68 7.21 17.18
CA GLY A 166 -4.49 7.91 17.64
C GLY A 166 -3.31 7.87 16.67
N GLY A 167 -3.56 7.56 15.40
CA GLY A 167 -2.55 7.54 14.35
C GLY A 167 -2.31 8.91 13.71
N THR A 168 -1.34 8.97 12.81
CA THR A 168 -0.98 10.18 12.06
C THR A 168 -1.75 10.26 10.75
N ILE A 169 -2.36 11.40 10.42
CA ILE A 169 -3.06 11.62 9.15
C ILE A 169 -2.11 11.53 7.93
N MET A 170 -2.68 11.25 6.77
CA MET A 170 -1.96 11.19 5.50
C MET A 170 -1.81 12.61 4.93
N SER A 171 -0.74 13.31 5.29
CA SER A 171 -0.49 14.71 4.92
C SER A 171 0.87 14.94 4.26
N ASN A 172 1.71 13.93 4.17
CA ASN A 172 3.10 14.05 3.70
C ASN A 172 3.29 13.42 2.31
N LYS A 173 4.39 13.81 1.65
CA LYS A 173 4.85 13.17 0.40
C LYS A 173 5.42 11.80 0.70
N MET A 174 4.85 10.75 0.13
CA MET A 174 5.21 9.36 0.40
C MET A 174 5.72 8.67 -0.85
N TRP A 175 6.76 7.85 -0.71
CA TRP A 175 7.17 6.96 -1.79
C TRP A 175 6.08 5.95 -2.12
N THR A 176 5.90 5.69 -3.42
CA THR A 176 5.25 4.49 -3.93
C THR A 176 6.30 3.46 -4.35
N SER A 177 5.92 2.20 -4.52
CA SER A 177 6.83 1.16 -5.03
C SER A 177 7.04 1.23 -6.55
N THR A 178 6.27 2.05 -7.25
CA THR A 178 6.31 2.21 -8.71
C THR A 178 7.55 2.97 -9.14
N GLN A 179 8.33 2.42 -10.07
CA GLN A 179 9.48 3.13 -10.64
C GLN A 179 9.09 3.95 -11.89
N SER A 180 9.84 5.00 -12.20
CA SER A 180 9.76 5.70 -13.47
C SER A 180 10.57 4.94 -14.54
N THR A 181 10.25 5.14 -15.82
CA THR A 181 11.12 4.69 -16.94
C THR A 181 12.45 5.44 -17.00
N GLN A 182 12.55 6.58 -16.33
CA GLN A 182 13.83 7.21 -15.99
C GLN A 182 14.32 6.60 -14.67
N PHE A 183 15.23 5.65 -14.73
CA PHE A 183 15.60 4.77 -13.60
C PHE A 183 16.35 5.44 -12.44
N THR A 184 16.55 6.75 -12.49
CA THR A 184 16.96 7.60 -11.36
C THR A 184 15.78 8.25 -10.66
N TYR A 185 14.54 8.06 -11.18
CA TYR A 185 13.30 8.59 -10.63
C TYR A 185 12.36 7.47 -10.21
N SER A 186 11.48 7.77 -9.24
CA SER A 186 10.36 6.92 -8.86
C SER A 186 9.14 7.75 -8.51
N TRP A 187 7.98 7.12 -8.52
CA TRP A 187 6.72 7.77 -8.22
C TRP A 187 6.54 7.97 -6.72
N TYR A 188 5.93 9.11 -6.38
CA TYR A 188 5.50 9.39 -5.02
C TYR A 188 4.07 9.92 -5.00
N TYR A 189 3.40 9.75 -3.87
CA TYR A 189 2.09 10.30 -3.58
C TYR A 189 2.23 11.61 -2.82
N ASP A 190 1.42 12.62 -3.18
CA ASP A 190 1.29 13.89 -2.47
C ASP A 190 -0.16 14.33 -2.49
N ILE A 191 -0.82 14.31 -1.35
CA ILE A 191 -2.24 14.69 -1.22
C ILE A 191 -2.50 16.16 -1.60
N ASN A 192 -1.46 17.01 -1.59
CA ASN A 192 -1.58 18.42 -1.92
C ASN A 192 -1.49 18.71 -3.42
N ILE A 193 -1.12 17.72 -4.25
CA ILE A 193 -1.12 17.88 -5.71
C ILE A 193 -2.57 17.77 -6.20
N GLN A 194 -3.02 18.74 -7.01
CA GLN A 194 -4.33 18.67 -7.63
C GLN A 194 -4.42 17.52 -8.64
N GLY A 195 -5.56 16.87 -8.69
CA GLY A 195 -5.86 15.78 -9.62
C GLY A 195 -5.42 14.42 -9.09
N ASP A 196 -4.40 13.84 -9.67
CA ASP A 196 -4.06 12.42 -9.42
C ASP A 196 -3.24 12.16 -8.16
N HIS A 197 -2.79 13.21 -7.48
CA HIS A 197 -1.94 13.12 -6.28
C HIS A 197 -0.64 12.32 -6.47
N LEU A 198 -0.21 12.10 -7.70
CA LEU A 198 0.99 11.34 -8.07
C LEU A 198 1.94 12.19 -8.89
N ASP A 199 3.24 12.09 -8.60
CA ASP A 199 4.31 12.75 -9.35
C ASP A 199 5.61 11.94 -9.21
N THR A 200 6.68 12.34 -9.90
CA THR A 200 7.97 11.67 -9.89
C THR A 200 9.04 12.51 -9.18
N SER A 201 9.99 11.83 -8.55
CA SER A 201 11.14 12.47 -7.90
C SER A 201 12.37 11.59 -8.01
N THR A 202 13.55 12.21 -7.92
CA THR A 202 14.82 11.46 -7.84
C THR A 202 14.82 10.55 -6.62
N ARG A 203 15.29 9.32 -6.80
CA ARG A 203 15.33 8.28 -5.74
C ARG A 203 16.20 8.67 -4.56
N SER A 204 17.16 9.57 -4.77
CA SER A 204 18.03 10.10 -3.73
C SER A 204 17.33 11.04 -2.74
N ASN A 205 16.21 11.66 -3.12
CA ASN A 205 15.44 12.52 -2.23
C ASN A 205 14.73 11.69 -1.17
N PRO A 206 14.89 11.96 0.13
CA PRO A 206 14.16 11.25 1.15
C PRO A 206 12.68 11.66 1.14
N ARG A 207 11.78 10.69 1.26
CA ARG A 207 10.34 10.89 1.43
C ARG A 207 9.81 9.98 2.51
N TYR A 208 8.66 10.33 3.05
CA TYR A 208 8.00 9.51 4.04
C TYR A 208 7.67 8.12 3.48
N VAL A 209 7.70 7.14 4.36
CA VAL A 209 7.24 5.79 4.11
C VAL A 209 6.14 5.45 5.12
N ARG A 210 5.01 5.02 4.61
CA ARG A 210 3.92 4.43 5.39
C ARG A 210 3.75 3.00 4.90
N PRO A 211 3.99 2.00 5.74
CA PRO A 211 3.87 0.60 5.35
C PRO A 211 2.42 0.20 5.06
N PHE A 212 2.26 -0.71 4.12
CA PHE A 212 1.02 -1.41 3.82
C PHE A 212 1.22 -2.88 4.13
N THR A 213 0.12 -3.62 4.32
CA THR A 213 0.15 -5.08 4.36
C THR A 213 -1.09 -5.65 3.68
N GLU A 214 -1.06 -6.94 3.35
CA GLU A 214 -2.23 -7.60 2.77
C GLU A 214 -3.35 -7.68 3.81
N LEU A 215 -4.59 -7.49 3.33
CA LEU A 215 -5.76 -7.81 4.14
C LEU A 215 -5.99 -9.32 4.09
N ILE A 216 -5.80 -9.97 5.22
CA ILE A 216 -6.15 -11.39 5.43
C ILE A 216 -7.49 -11.40 6.17
N LEU A 217 -8.49 -12.08 5.58
CA LEU A 217 -9.85 -12.21 6.08
C LEU A 217 -10.07 -13.62 6.64
#